data_a3411234d227cfb40eeb71e6c1a03fdc
#
_entry.id   a3411234d227cfb40eeb71e6c1a03fdc
#
_cell.length_a   1.000
_cell.length_b   1.000
_cell.length_c   1.000
_cell.angle_alpha   90.00
_cell.angle_beta   90.00
_cell.angle_gamma   90.00
#
_symmetry.space_group_name_H-M   'P 1'
#
loop_
_entity.id
_entity.type
_entity.pdbx_description
1 polymer ?
#
loop_
_entity_poly.entity_id
_entity_poly.type
_entity_poly.pdbx_seq_one_letter_code
_entity_poly.pdbx_strand_id
1 'polypeptide(L)'
;GTQRKGSGVIIDDNHILTIGYIVVEAENINITLSDGKKIPGELAGYDSTTGFGILKTAIPLKLDALEFGDSDKLTKEEMLFIIPHLNEGKPSAANMVSRRPFVGWWEYFLDKPIYTFPMNHSWAGAPLINQYGKILGIGSLYVTEAYVEGMLSPGNLFIPINDLKPIFDDLIQNGRRTKDIKPYMGLSSQINSGKISVTRVNENGPAAKAGIMEKDIILSINNKKIKDMEDFYKTVWSSGGPGSKLNFE
;
A
#
# COMPACT_ATOMS: atom_id res chain seq x y z
N GLY A 1 -8.33 19.87 12.00
CA GLY A 1 -8.05 18.53 11.50
C GLY A 1 -7.64 18.57 10.04
N THR A 2 -6.83 17.63 9.59
CA THR A 2 -6.42 17.53 8.19
C THR A 2 -7.48 16.75 7.40
N GLN A 3 -8.00 17.32 6.33
CA GLN A 3 -8.90 16.61 5.41
C GLN A 3 -8.07 15.81 4.39
N ARG A 4 -8.32 14.50 4.29
CA ARG A 4 -7.75 13.64 3.25
C ARG A 4 -8.85 13.26 2.26
N LYS A 5 -8.51 13.12 0.98
CA LYS A 5 -9.43 12.73 -0.07
C LYS A 5 -8.80 11.65 -0.95
N GLY A 6 -9.64 10.89 -1.61
CA GLY A 6 -9.24 9.89 -2.57
C GLY A 6 -10.43 9.15 -3.15
N SER A 7 -10.13 8.14 -3.90
CA SER A 7 -11.11 7.28 -4.56
C SER A 7 -11.28 5.96 -3.81
N GLY A 8 -12.32 5.25 -4.15
CA GLY A 8 -12.55 3.88 -3.74
C GLY A 8 -13.37 3.15 -4.80
N VAL A 9 -13.37 1.83 -4.74
CA VAL A 9 -14.12 0.98 -5.64
C VAL A 9 -15.07 0.08 -4.85
N ILE A 10 -16.31 -0.01 -5.31
CA ILE A 10 -17.33 -0.89 -4.72
C ILE A 10 -16.96 -2.34 -5.01
N ILE A 11 -16.85 -3.14 -3.96
CA ILE A 11 -16.47 -4.55 -4.02
C ILE A 11 -17.61 -5.51 -3.61
N ASP A 12 -18.62 -4.99 -2.92
CA ASP A 12 -19.91 -5.63 -2.64
C ASP A 12 -20.95 -4.58 -2.21
N ASP A 13 -22.14 -5.01 -1.77
CA ASP A 13 -23.24 -4.13 -1.40
C ASP A 13 -22.92 -3.15 -0.25
N ASN A 14 -21.95 -3.46 0.59
CA ASN A 14 -21.64 -2.66 1.79
C ASN A 14 -20.18 -2.25 1.92
N HIS A 15 -19.28 -2.74 1.04
CA HIS A 15 -17.86 -2.50 1.19
C HIS A 15 -17.25 -1.76 -0.01
N ILE A 16 -16.33 -0.88 0.32
CA ILE A 16 -15.53 -0.10 -0.63
C ILE A 16 -14.06 -0.35 -0.34
N LEU A 17 -13.33 -0.79 -1.36
CA LEU A 17 -11.89 -0.95 -1.31
C LEU A 17 -11.20 0.36 -1.67
N THR A 18 -10.20 0.75 -0.89
CA THR A 18 -9.40 1.96 -1.09
C THR A 18 -7.99 1.76 -0.56
N ILE A 19 -7.20 2.83 -0.49
CA ILE A 19 -5.89 2.85 0.16
C ILE A 19 -6.02 3.34 1.60
N GLY A 20 -5.39 2.65 2.54
CA GLY A 20 -5.58 2.85 3.98
C GLY A 20 -5.15 4.22 4.49
N TYR A 21 -4.05 4.78 3.99
CA TYR A 21 -3.51 6.04 4.54
C TYR A 21 -4.46 7.25 4.41
N ILE A 22 -5.48 7.18 3.54
CA ILE A 22 -6.48 8.25 3.43
C ILE A 22 -7.60 8.12 4.47
N VAL A 23 -7.80 6.94 5.06
CA VAL A 23 -8.92 6.63 5.96
C VAL A 23 -8.51 6.21 7.37
N VAL A 24 -7.29 5.73 7.53
CA VAL A 24 -6.72 5.40 8.86
C VAL A 24 -6.66 6.68 9.71
N GLU A 25 -7.01 6.58 10.98
CA GLU A 25 -7.10 7.70 11.95
C GLU A 25 -8.15 8.78 11.61
N ALA A 26 -9.07 8.50 10.65
CA ALA A 26 -10.14 9.41 10.35
C ALA A 26 -11.22 9.37 11.45
N GLU A 27 -11.56 10.52 12.01
CA GLU A 27 -12.70 10.65 12.96
C GLU A 27 -14.04 10.48 12.24
N ASN A 28 -14.13 10.95 10.99
CA ASN A 28 -15.33 10.86 10.18
C ASN A 28 -14.97 10.51 8.73
N ILE A 29 -15.66 9.53 8.17
CA ILE A 29 -15.49 9.11 6.78
C ILE A 29 -16.80 9.39 6.04
N ASN A 30 -16.73 10.20 4.98
CA ASN A 30 -17.84 10.48 4.09
C ASN A 30 -17.55 9.90 2.71
N ILE A 31 -18.42 9.03 2.25
CA ILE A 31 -18.37 8.40 0.94
C ILE A 31 -19.29 9.18 0.01
N THR A 32 -18.76 9.67 -1.10
CA THR A 32 -19.54 10.34 -2.14
C THR A 32 -19.69 9.42 -3.33
N LEU A 33 -20.91 9.07 -3.70
CA LEU A 33 -21.22 8.26 -4.87
C LEU A 33 -21.15 9.08 -6.16
N SER A 34 -21.18 8.41 -7.32
CA SER A 34 -21.11 9.06 -8.64
C SER A 34 -22.27 10.01 -8.93
N ASP A 35 -23.43 9.79 -8.31
CA ASP A 35 -24.61 10.67 -8.38
C ASP A 35 -24.52 11.89 -7.42
N GLY A 36 -23.42 12.00 -6.66
CA GLY A 36 -23.19 13.04 -5.66
C GLY A 36 -23.79 12.75 -4.28
N LYS A 37 -24.49 11.64 -4.10
CA LYS A 37 -25.05 11.25 -2.80
C LYS A 37 -23.91 10.97 -1.82
N LYS A 38 -24.03 11.52 -0.62
CA LYS A 38 -23.09 11.30 0.49
C LYS A 38 -23.63 10.26 1.46
N ILE A 39 -22.81 9.29 1.80
CA ILE A 39 -23.13 8.21 2.72
C ILE A 39 -22.05 8.17 3.81
N PRO A 40 -22.41 8.11 5.09
CA PRO A 40 -21.45 7.84 6.15
C PRO A 40 -20.83 6.46 5.98
N GLY A 41 -19.54 6.37 6.25
CA GLY A 41 -18.80 5.12 6.26
C GLY A 41 -17.94 4.98 7.50
N GLU A 42 -17.51 3.77 7.76
CA GLU A 42 -16.55 3.43 8.81
C GLU A 42 -15.42 2.59 8.25
N LEU A 43 -14.27 2.61 8.91
CA LEU A 43 -13.15 1.74 8.56
C LEU A 43 -13.48 0.31 8.99
N ALA A 44 -13.76 -0.57 8.03
CA ALA A 44 -14.01 -1.99 8.28
C ALA A 44 -12.70 -2.75 8.50
N GLY A 45 -11.66 -2.45 7.74
CA GLY A 45 -10.38 -3.12 7.85
C GLY A 45 -9.23 -2.35 7.24
N TYR A 46 -8.04 -2.57 7.81
CA TYR A 46 -6.79 -2.01 7.33
C TYR A 46 -5.65 -3.01 7.45
N ASP A 47 -4.84 -3.14 6.41
CA ASP A 47 -3.62 -3.93 6.42
C ASP A 47 -2.39 -3.03 6.28
N SER A 48 -1.63 -2.89 7.35
CA SER A 48 -0.41 -2.05 7.36
C SER A 48 0.71 -2.62 6.48
N THR A 49 0.70 -3.91 6.18
CA THR A 49 1.73 -4.55 5.35
C THR A 49 1.57 -4.17 3.88
N THR A 50 0.35 -4.21 3.35
CA THR A 50 0.07 -3.87 1.95
C THR A 50 -0.43 -2.44 1.78
N GLY A 51 -1.10 -1.89 2.79
CA GLY A 51 -1.72 -0.58 2.75
C GLY A 51 -3.18 -0.58 2.30
N PHE A 52 -3.81 -1.73 2.02
CA PHE A 52 -5.23 -1.77 1.70
C PHE A 52 -6.10 -1.28 2.85
N GLY A 53 -7.12 -0.50 2.51
CA GLY A 53 -8.19 -0.10 3.41
C GLY A 53 -9.55 -0.54 2.87
N ILE A 54 -10.41 -1.05 3.73
CA ILE A 54 -11.79 -1.39 3.40
C ILE A 54 -12.72 -0.55 4.26
N LEU A 55 -13.66 0.12 3.60
CA LEU A 55 -14.71 0.88 4.25
C LEU A 55 -16.01 0.08 4.22
N LYS A 56 -16.79 0.19 5.28
CA LYS A 56 -18.16 -0.29 5.34
C LYS A 56 -19.12 0.90 5.29
N THR A 57 -20.15 0.78 4.48
CA THR A 57 -21.20 1.80 4.37
C THR A 57 -22.31 1.57 5.40
N ALA A 58 -22.90 2.66 5.87
CA ALA A 58 -24.00 2.60 6.83
C ALA A 58 -25.29 2.00 6.24
N ILE A 59 -25.43 2.00 4.92
CA ILE A 59 -26.57 1.45 4.18
C ILE A 59 -26.08 0.69 2.95
N PRO A 60 -26.81 -0.34 2.48
CA PRO A 60 -26.47 -1.02 1.24
C PRO A 60 -26.43 -0.07 0.04
N LEU A 61 -25.39 -0.19 -0.78
CA LEU A 61 -25.15 0.69 -1.93
C LEU A 61 -26.11 0.42 -3.09
N LYS A 62 -26.50 -0.85 -3.29
CA LYS A 62 -27.32 -1.31 -4.42
C LYS A 62 -26.75 -0.90 -5.78
N LEU A 63 -25.44 -0.95 -5.90
CA LEU A 63 -24.65 -0.66 -7.09
C LEU A 63 -23.82 -1.87 -7.47
N ASP A 64 -23.52 -2.01 -8.75
CA ASP A 64 -22.71 -3.12 -9.23
C ASP A 64 -21.28 -3.03 -8.69
N ALA A 65 -20.83 -4.12 -8.08
CA ALA A 65 -19.46 -4.28 -7.62
C ALA A 65 -18.54 -4.66 -8.78
N LEU A 66 -17.31 -4.20 -8.75
CA LEU A 66 -16.28 -4.67 -9.67
C LEU A 66 -15.63 -5.94 -9.14
N GLU A 67 -15.39 -6.87 -10.03
CA GLU A 67 -14.73 -8.14 -9.70
C GLU A 67 -13.21 -7.99 -9.66
N PHE A 68 -12.57 -8.78 -8.80
CA PHE A 68 -11.12 -8.90 -8.75
C PHE A 68 -10.59 -9.67 -9.97
N GLY A 69 -9.61 -9.09 -10.64
CA GLY A 69 -8.84 -9.76 -11.68
C GLY A 69 -7.69 -10.61 -11.12
N ASP A 70 -6.71 -10.89 -11.95
CA ASP A 70 -5.48 -11.62 -11.59
C ASP A 70 -4.26 -10.77 -11.93
N SER A 71 -3.73 -10.06 -10.94
CA SER A 71 -2.59 -9.15 -11.12
C SER A 71 -1.25 -9.86 -11.39
N ASP A 72 -1.18 -11.17 -11.15
CA ASP A 72 0.04 -11.94 -11.44
C ASP A 72 0.14 -12.32 -12.92
N LYS A 73 -1.01 -12.35 -13.62
CA LYS A 73 -1.07 -12.59 -15.06
C LYS A 73 -0.92 -11.32 -15.91
N LEU A 74 -0.86 -10.14 -15.26
CA LEU A 74 -0.74 -8.87 -15.98
C LEU A 74 0.54 -8.83 -16.83
N THR A 75 0.39 -8.52 -18.11
CA THR A 75 1.50 -8.33 -19.04
C THR A 75 1.71 -6.85 -19.39
N LYS A 76 2.86 -6.51 -19.99
CA LYS A 76 3.17 -5.12 -20.38
C LYS A 76 2.34 -4.64 -21.57
N GLU A 77 1.80 -5.58 -22.35
CA GLU A 77 1.00 -5.32 -23.54
C GLU A 77 -0.45 -5.00 -23.21
N GLU A 78 -0.91 -5.31 -21.99
CA GLU A 78 -2.28 -5.04 -21.57
C GLU A 78 -2.51 -3.55 -21.41
N MET A 79 -3.61 -3.07 -22.00
CA MET A 79 -4.10 -1.72 -21.76
C MET A 79 -4.81 -1.67 -20.42
N LEU A 80 -4.40 -0.74 -19.58
CA LEU A 80 -4.95 -0.52 -18.24
C LEU A 80 -5.63 0.83 -18.17
N PHE A 81 -6.56 0.94 -17.22
CA PHE A 81 -7.27 2.18 -16.95
C PHE A 81 -7.21 2.49 -15.44
N ILE A 82 -6.84 3.73 -15.13
CA ILE A 82 -6.91 4.28 -13.79
C ILE A 82 -8.22 5.04 -13.69
N ILE A 83 -9.10 4.65 -12.76
CA ILE A 83 -10.46 5.19 -12.66
C ILE A 83 -10.66 5.90 -11.32
N PRO A 84 -10.24 7.15 -11.17
CA PRO A 84 -10.53 7.93 -9.99
C PRO A 84 -12.01 8.31 -9.93
N HIS A 85 -12.51 8.68 -8.75
CA HIS A 85 -13.83 9.27 -8.61
C HIS A 85 -13.92 10.57 -9.41
N LEU A 86 -15.05 10.83 -10.06
CA LEU A 86 -15.23 11.96 -10.98
C LEU A 86 -14.93 13.34 -10.36
N ASN A 87 -15.16 13.50 -9.05
CA ASN A 87 -14.85 14.74 -8.35
C ASN A 87 -13.36 14.88 -7.97
N GLU A 88 -12.59 13.80 -8.06
CA GLU A 88 -11.15 13.79 -7.77
C GLU A 88 -10.30 13.87 -9.03
N GLY A 89 -10.79 13.35 -10.17
CA GLY A 89 -10.05 13.39 -11.41
C GLY A 89 -10.73 12.68 -12.57
N LYS A 90 -10.03 12.61 -13.69
CA LYS A 90 -10.52 11.96 -14.91
C LYS A 90 -9.90 10.57 -15.07
N PRO A 91 -10.66 9.59 -15.58
CA PRO A 91 -10.10 8.33 -16.02
C PRO A 91 -8.98 8.53 -17.05
N SER A 92 -7.97 7.69 -16.99
CA SER A 92 -6.87 7.71 -17.97
C SER A 92 -6.40 6.29 -18.28
N ALA A 93 -5.95 6.08 -19.51
CA ALA A 93 -5.22 4.87 -19.88
C ALA A 93 -3.80 4.91 -19.30
N ALA A 94 -3.27 3.75 -19.00
CA ALA A 94 -1.90 3.57 -18.53
C ALA A 94 -1.36 2.20 -18.96
N ASN A 95 -0.04 2.07 -18.95
CA ASN A 95 0.63 0.80 -19.18
C ASN A 95 1.43 0.41 -17.94
N MET A 96 1.50 -0.88 -17.63
CA MET A 96 2.45 -1.38 -16.66
C MET A 96 3.87 -1.28 -17.21
N VAL A 97 4.75 -0.61 -16.50
CA VAL A 97 6.14 -0.38 -16.95
C VAL A 97 7.16 -1.12 -16.10
N SER A 98 6.83 -1.45 -14.86
CA SER A 98 7.72 -2.18 -13.94
C SER A 98 6.94 -2.96 -12.89
N ARG A 99 7.58 -4.00 -12.35
CA ARG A 99 7.12 -4.79 -11.19
C ARG A 99 8.27 -4.96 -10.17
N ARG A 100 9.25 -4.04 -10.19
CA ARG A 100 10.36 -4.12 -9.23
C ARG A 100 9.88 -3.89 -7.80
N PRO A 101 10.61 -4.38 -6.79
CA PRO A 101 10.30 -4.10 -5.40
C PRO A 101 10.24 -2.59 -5.12
N PHE A 102 9.38 -2.22 -4.20
CA PHE A 102 9.30 -0.87 -3.65
C PHE A 102 9.63 -0.90 -2.16
N VAL A 103 10.55 -0.06 -1.75
CA VAL A 103 10.94 0.11 -0.35
C VAL A 103 10.62 1.54 0.08
N GLY A 104 9.71 1.68 1.03
CA GLY A 104 9.42 2.96 1.68
C GLY A 104 10.48 3.28 2.75
N TRP A 105 10.69 4.56 3.02
CA TRP A 105 11.54 5.02 4.14
C TRP A 105 10.86 4.80 5.51
N TRP A 106 9.58 4.44 5.50
CA TRP A 106 8.75 4.12 6.68
C TRP A 106 8.42 2.62 6.64
N GLU A 107 8.92 1.77 7.40
CA GLU A 107 8.63 0.31 7.51
C GLU A 107 7.62 -0.27 6.49
N TYR A 108 7.87 -0.05 5.19
CA TYR A 108 6.97 -0.44 4.12
C TYR A 108 7.75 -1.06 2.95
N PHE A 109 7.34 -2.24 2.56
CA PHE A 109 7.95 -2.99 1.47
C PHE A 109 6.89 -3.73 0.67
N LEU A 110 6.90 -3.54 -0.65
CA LEU A 110 6.10 -4.29 -1.60
C LEU A 110 7.03 -5.07 -2.53
N ASP A 111 6.83 -6.39 -2.64
CA ASP A 111 7.71 -7.24 -3.44
C ASP A 111 7.53 -7.00 -4.94
N LYS A 112 6.29 -6.95 -5.41
CA LYS A 112 5.96 -6.80 -6.84
C LYS A 112 4.82 -5.83 -7.11
N PRO A 113 4.90 -4.57 -6.67
CA PRO A 113 3.86 -3.58 -6.98
C PRO A 113 3.77 -3.35 -8.49
N ILE A 114 2.68 -2.74 -8.92
CA ILE A 114 2.47 -2.39 -10.33
C ILE A 114 2.85 -0.92 -10.52
N TYR A 115 3.93 -0.66 -11.24
CA TYR A 115 4.27 0.69 -11.67
C TYR A 115 3.61 0.99 -13.01
N THR A 116 2.95 2.12 -13.12
CA THR A 116 2.26 2.53 -14.33
C THR A 116 2.76 3.87 -14.86
N PHE A 117 2.65 4.05 -16.20
CA PHE A 117 2.92 5.29 -16.91
C PHE A 117 1.92 5.43 -18.07
N PRO A 118 1.43 6.62 -18.44
CA PRO A 118 1.69 7.90 -17.78
C PRO A 118 1.01 8.03 -16.41
N MET A 119 1.42 9.06 -15.66
CA MET A 119 0.87 9.37 -14.35
C MET A 119 -0.58 9.87 -14.42
N ASN A 120 -1.42 9.39 -13.49
CA ASN A 120 -2.69 10.03 -13.15
C ASN A 120 -2.52 10.80 -11.83
N HIS A 121 -2.97 12.05 -11.78
CA HIS A 121 -2.83 12.90 -10.60
C HIS A 121 -3.75 12.50 -9.44
N SER A 122 -4.79 11.70 -9.70
CA SER A 122 -5.81 11.31 -8.73
C SER A 122 -5.73 9.81 -8.41
N TRP A 123 -4.52 9.33 -8.14
CA TRP A 123 -4.22 7.91 -7.94
C TRP A 123 -4.72 7.34 -6.61
N ALA A 124 -4.79 8.16 -5.54
CA ALA A 124 -5.02 7.69 -4.18
C ALA A 124 -6.33 6.90 -4.07
N GLY A 125 -6.25 5.60 -3.84
CA GLY A 125 -7.38 4.69 -3.75
C GLY A 125 -8.10 4.39 -5.07
N ALA A 126 -7.67 4.97 -6.20
CA ALA A 126 -8.26 4.69 -7.50
C ALA A 126 -7.98 3.25 -7.95
N PRO A 127 -8.99 2.51 -8.44
CA PRO A 127 -8.74 1.19 -9.01
C PRO A 127 -7.97 1.30 -10.33
N LEU A 128 -7.03 0.37 -10.51
CA LEU A 128 -6.43 0.02 -11.78
C LEU A 128 -7.19 -1.16 -12.35
N ILE A 129 -7.81 -0.99 -13.50
CA ILE A 129 -8.61 -2.05 -14.15
C ILE A 129 -8.05 -2.40 -15.53
N ASN A 130 -8.34 -3.61 -15.99
CA ASN A 130 -8.08 -4.02 -17.36
C ASN A 130 -9.26 -3.70 -18.28
N GLN A 131 -9.12 -4.00 -19.58
CA GLN A 131 -10.15 -3.80 -20.60
C GLN A 131 -11.46 -4.58 -20.35
N TYR A 132 -11.44 -5.58 -19.47
CA TYR A 132 -12.63 -6.37 -19.08
C TYR A 132 -13.30 -5.86 -17.79
N GLY A 133 -12.87 -4.71 -17.26
CA GLY A 133 -13.40 -4.12 -16.04
C GLY A 133 -12.99 -4.85 -14.74
N LYS A 134 -11.96 -5.72 -14.79
CA LYS A 134 -11.49 -6.42 -13.59
C LYS A 134 -10.44 -5.58 -12.86
N ILE A 135 -10.54 -5.51 -11.53
CA ILE A 135 -9.59 -4.79 -10.68
C ILE A 135 -8.26 -5.56 -10.63
N LEU A 136 -7.17 -4.90 -11.00
CA LEU A 136 -5.81 -5.43 -10.93
C LEU A 136 -4.97 -4.82 -9.81
N GLY A 137 -5.36 -3.66 -9.31
CA GLY A 137 -4.66 -3.00 -8.21
C GLY A 137 -5.38 -1.76 -7.70
N ILE A 138 -4.88 -1.22 -6.58
CA ILE A 138 -5.37 0.02 -5.95
C ILE A 138 -4.23 1.02 -5.88
N GLY A 139 -4.49 2.25 -6.30
CA GLY A 139 -3.53 3.34 -6.36
C GLY A 139 -3.02 3.72 -4.97
N SER A 140 -1.71 3.64 -4.79
CA SER A 140 -1.04 3.88 -3.52
C SER A 140 -0.18 5.13 -3.54
N LEU A 141 0.73 5.25 -4.50
CA LEU A 141 1.74 6.30 -4.49
C LEU A 141 1.91 6.95 -5.85
N TYR A 142 2.33 8.20 -5.82
CA TYR A 142 3.07 8.84 -6.90
C TYR A 142 4.52 8.39 -6.83
N VAL A 143 5.13 8.14 -7.97
CA VAL A 143 6.54 7.82 -8.10
C VAL A 143 7.20 8.66 -9.19
N THR A 144 8.41 9.13 -8.94
CA THR A 144 9.18 9.93 -9.90
C THR A 144 9.85 9.08 -10.96
N GLU A 145 10.02 7.77 -10.72
CA GLU A 145 10.84 6.85 -11.48
C GLU A 145 10.08 5.55 -11.78
N ALA A 146 9.00 5.62 -12.58
CA ALA A 146 8.14 4.47 -12.81
C ALA A 146 8.81 3.34 -13.61
N TYR A 147 9.61 3.67 -14.63
CA TYR A 147 10.25 2.67 -15.50
C TYR A 147 11.40 1.93 -14.82
N VAL A 148 12.36 2.68 -14.32
CA VAL A 148 13.57 2.17 -13.69
C VAL A 148 14.12 3.18 -12.72
N GLU A 149 14.77 2.72 -11.65
CA GLU A 149 15.44 3.57 -10.67
C GLU A 149 16.51 4.44 -11.33
N GLY A 150 16.57 5.72 -10.92
CA GLY A 150 17.50 6.71 -11.48
C GLY A 150 17.03 7.37 -12.79
N MET A 151 15.91 6.94 -13.38
CA MET A 151 15.36 7.53 -14.61
C MET A 151 14.07 8.29 -14.32
N LEU A 152 14.09 9.60 -14.45
CA LEU A 152 12.93 10.45 -14.25
C LEU A 152 11.79 10.06 -15.22
N SER A 153 10.75 9.48 -14.69
CA SER A 153 9.57 9.00 -15.41
C SER A 153 8.37 8.99 -14.47
N PRO A 154 7.73 10.17 -14.24
CA PRO A 154 6.63 10.28 -13.30
C PRO A 154 5.49 9.31 -13.61
N GLY A 155 5.09 8.53 -12.63
CA GLY A 155 4.04 7.54 -12.76
C GLY A 155 3.35 7.26 -11.43
N ASN A 156 2.60 6.17 -11.39
CA ASN A 156 1.93 5.74 -10.18
C ASN A 156 2.35 4.32 -9.79
N LEU A 157 2.21 4.04 -8.50
CA LEU A 157 2.39 2.71 -7.95
C LEU A 157 1.05 2.22 -7.41
N PHE A 158 0.67 1.02 -7.84
CA PHE A 158 -0.53 0.33 -7.41
C PHE A 158 -0.17 -0.92 -6.61
N ILE A 159 -0.93 -1.17 -5.53
CA ILE A 159 -0.84 -2.41 -4.78
C ILE A 159 -1.60 -3.48 -5.56
N PRO A 160 -0.96 -4.62 -5.90
CA PRO A 160 -1.58 -5.69 -6.68
C PRO A 160 -2.80 -6.28 -5.97
N ILE A 161 -3.87 -6.54 -6.71
CA ILE A 161 -5.09 -7.10 -6.11
C ILE A 161 -4.89 -8.51 -5.56
N ASN A 162 -3.91 -9.26 -6.08
CA ASN A 162 -3.59 -10.60 -5.56
C ASN A 162 -3.01 -10.55 -4.14
N ASP A 163 -2.44 -9.41 -3.71
CA ASP A 163 -1.98 -9.22 -2.32
C ASP A 163 -3.15 -9.04 -1.35
N LEU A 164 -4.34 -8.63 -1.83
CA LEU A 164 -5.56 -8.53 -1.03
C LEU A 164 -6.23 -9.89 -0.82
N LYS A 165 -6.29 -10.72 -1.85
CA LYS A 165 -7.08 -11.96 -1.85
C LYS A 165 -6.86 -12.86 -0.62
N PRO A 166 -5.60 -13.14 -0.19
CA PRO A 166 -5.37 -14.02 0.96
C PRO A 166 -5.76 -13.41 2.32
N ILE A 167 -5.95 -12.09 2.38
CA ILE A 167 -6.27 -11.37 3.63
C ILE A 167 -7.66 -10.73 3.60
N PHE A 168 -8.39 -10.87 2.50
CA PHE A 168 -9.68 -10.19 2.30
C PHE A 168 -10.68 -10.50 3.40
N ASP A 169 -10.90 -11.79 3.68
CA ASP A 169 -11.83 -12.22 4.72
C ASP A 169 -11.39 -11.76 6.12
N ASP A 170 -10.09 -11.77 6.40
CA ASP A 170 -9.54 -11.26 7.65
C ASP A 170 -9.83 -9.76 7.83
N LEU A 171 -9.69 -8.97 6.77
CA LEU A 171 -9.98 -7.53 6.83
C LEU A 171 -11.47 -7.26 7.07
N ILE A 172 -12.36 -8.02 6.43
CA ILE A 172 -13.81 -7.88 6.63
C ILE A 172 -14.25 -8.33 8.02
N GLN A 173 -13.75 -9.48 8.49
CA GLN A 173 -14.23 -10.11 9.72
C GLN A 173 -13.52 -9.62 10.98
N ASN A 174 -12.23 -9.34 10.87
CA ASN A 174 -11.35 -9.04 12.02
C ASN A 174 -10.82 -7.60 11.99
N GLY A 175 -11.10 -6.84 10.92
CA GLY A 175 -10.58 -5.48 10.73
C GLY A 175 -9.09 -5.40 10.42
N ARG A 176 -8.40 -6.52 10.38
CA ARG A 176 -6.95 -6.60 10.18
C ARG A 176 -6.51 -8.00 9.76
N ARG A 177 -5.33 -8.10 9.19
CA ARG A 177 -4.64 -9.37 8.93
C ARG A 177 -4.44 -10.15 10.23
N THR A 178 -4.72 -11.46 10.22
CA THR A 178 -4.55 -12.36 11.37
C THR A 178 -3.37 -13.34 11.19
N LYS A 179 -2.92 -13.55 9.95
CA LYS A 179 -1.80 -14.43 9.59
C LYS A 179 -0.69 -13.64 8.88
N ASP A 180 0.52 -14.16 8.91
CA ASP A 180 1.70 -13.57 8.27
C ASP A 180 1.92 -12.08 8.64
N ILE A 181 1.61 -11.75 9.88
CA ILE A 181 1.78 -10.40 10.42
C ILE A 181 3.28 -10.09 10.47
N LYS A 182 3.67 -8.99 9.83
CA LYS A 182 5.07 -8.54 9.84
C LYS A 182 5.42 -7.92 11.20
N PRO A 183 6.62 -8.18 11.73
CA PRO A 183 7.05 -7.54 12.96
C PRO A 183 7.24 -6.04 12.74
N TYR A 184 6.81 -5.25 13.73
CA TYR A 184 7.01 -3.81 13.77
C TYR A 184 8.27 -3.49 14.57
N MET A 185 9.18 -2.73 14.00
CA MET A 185 10.42 -2.32 14.63
C MET A 185 10.32 -0.96 15.33
N GLY A 186 9.53 -0.04 14.77
CA GLY A 186 9.42 1.32 15.27
C GLY A 186 10.59 2.20 14.86
N LEU A 187 11.14 1.98 13.66
CA LEU A 187 12.20 2.81 13.08
C LEU A 187 11.93 3.12 11.61
N SER A 188 12.44 4.24 11.15
CA SER A 188 12.56 4.55 9.72
C SER A 188 14.02 4.48 9.33
N SER A 189 14.30 4.04 8.11
CA SER A 189 15.66 3.90 7.61
C SER A 189 15.76 4.22 6.13
N GLN A 190 16.94 4.57 5.67
CA GLN A 190 17.24 4.85 4.26
C GLN A 190 18.69 4.51 3.94
N ILE A 191 19.00 4.38 2.65
CA ILE A 191 20.39 4.26 2.21
C ILE A 191 21.03 5.65 2.20
N ASN A 192 22.14 5.77 2.92
CA ASN A 192 22.98 6.94 2.89
C ASN A 192 24.44 6.50 2.64
N SER A 193 25.05 6.97 1.54
CA SER A 193 26.41 6.59 1.14
C SER A 193 26.65 5.07 1.12
N GLY A 194 25.66 4.31 0.59
CA GLY A 194 25.72 2.85 0.47
C GLY A 194 25.53 2.08 1.79
N LYS A 195 25.13 2.77 2.87
CA LYS A 195 24.86 2.15 4.18
C LYS A 195 23.42 2.41 4.60
N ILE A 196 22.83 1.45 5.32
CA ILE A 196 21.49 1.63 5.90
C ILE A 196 21.63 2.46 7.17
N SER A 197 21.08 3.66 7.15
CA SER A 197 21.08 4.59 8.27
C SER A 197 19.68 4.74 8.85
N VAL A 198 19.57 4.69 10.18
CA VAL A 198 18.33 4.96 10.91
C VAL A 198 18.06 6.48 10.85
N THR A 199 16.90 6.84 10.32
CA THR A 199 16.50 8.25 10.16
C THR A 199 15.54 8.73 11.22
N ARG A 200 14.78 7.81 11.81
CA ARG A 200 13.83 8.09 12.89
C ARG A 200 13.62 6.86 13.75
N VAL A 201 13.43 7.06 15.03
CA VAL A 201 13.05 6.01 15.98
C VAL A 201 11.80 6.47 16.73
N ASN A 202 10.80 5.59 16.81
CA ASN A 202 9.62 5.82 17.62
C ASN A 202 10.00 5.59 19.10
N GLU A 203 9.87 6.63 19.92
CA GLU A 203 10.27 6.63 21.34
C GLU A 203 9.66 5.48 22.16
N ASN A 204 8.46 5.04 21.82
CA ASN A 204 7.76 3.94 22.47
C ASN A 204 7.91 2.59 21.73
N GLY A 205 8.64 2.59 20.61
CA GLY A 205 8.82 1.42 19.74
C GLY A 205 9.82 0.39 20.26
N PRO A 206 9.83 -0.80 19.66
CA PRO A 206 10.80 -1.84 20.00
C PRO A 206 12.24 -1.42 19.78
N ALA A 207 12.55 -0.69 18.70
CA ALA A 207 13.90 -0.21 18.40
C ALA A 207 14.44 0.72 19.49
N ALA A 208 13.64 1.70 19.96
CA ALA A 208 14.04 2.58 21.05
C ALA A 208 14.32 1.79 22.34
N LYS A 209 13.45 0.82 22.68
CA LYS A 209 13.62 -0.05 23.86
C LYS A 209 14.87 -0.91 23.77
N ALA A 210 15.33 -1.23 22.55
CA ALA A 210 16.57 -1.97 22.29
C ALA A 210 17.82 -1.07 22.26
N GLY A 211 17.65 0.26 22.40
CA GLY A 211 18.76 1.23 22.40
C GLY A 211 19.21 1.68 21.02
N ILE A 212 18.45 1.39 19.96
CA ILE A 212 18.72 1.91 18.60
C ILE A 212 18.39 3.40 18.59
N MET A 213 19.25 4.20 17.98
CA MET A 213 19.13 5.64 17.90
C MET A 213 19.12 6.15 16.45
N GLU A 214 18.64 7.36 16.25
CA GLU A 214 18.78 8.05 14.97
C GLU A 214 20.27 8.20 14.62
N LYS A 215 20.59 8.06 13.34
CA LYS A 215 21.92 8.04 12.74
C LYS A 215 22.73 6.75 12.96
N ASP A 216 22.21 5.78 13.68
CA ASP A 216 22.84 4.45 13.71
C ASP A 216 22.91 3.87 12.29
N ILE A 217 23.97 3.11 12.05
CA ILE A 217 24.17 2.40 10.78
C ILE A 217 23.99 0.92 11.05
N ILE A 218 23.07 0.30 10.34
CA ILE A 218 22.79 -1.12 10.46
C ILE A 218 23.73 -1.89 9.52
N LEU A 219 24.56 -2.73 10.10
CA LEU A 219 25.55 -3.54 9.38
C LEU A 219 25.08 -4.97 9.18
N SER A 220 24.47 -5.55 10.21
CA SER A 220 24.00 -6.93 10.19
C SER A 220 22.75 -7.14 11.04
N ILE A 221 22.00 -8.19 10.72
CA ILE A 221 20.88 -8.70 11.50
C ILE A 221 21.10 -10.19 11.72
N ASN A 222 21.09 -10.65 12.98
CA ASN A 222 21.36 -12.06 13.35
C ASN A 222 22.64 -12.59 12.68
N ASN A 223 23.73 -11.82 12.68
CA ASN A 223 25.03 -12.10 12.05
C ASN A 223 25.00 -12.19 10.51
N LYS A 224 23.87 -11.90 9.86
CA LYS A 224 23.78 -11.77 8.40
C LYS A 224 24.01 -10.33 8.00
N LYS A 225 25.06 -10.07 7.21
CA LYS A 225 25.32 -8.74 6.62
C LYS A 225 24.17 -8.33 5.72
N ILE A 226 23.76 -7.08 5.84
CA ILE A 226 22.68 -6.49 5.04
C ILE A 226 23.29 -5.68 3.91
N LYS A 227 22.79 -5.90 2.69
CA LYS A 227 23.35 -5.30 1.46
C LYS A 227 22.62 -4.00 1.07
N ASP A 228 21.28 -4.01 1.19
CA ASP A 228 20.40 -2.95 0.76
C ASP A 228 19.09 -2.97 1.56
N MET A 229 18.20 -2.04 1.28
CA MET A 229 16.92 -1.93 2.00
C MET A 229 15.98 -3.10 1.72
N GLU A 230 16.04 -3.71 0.56
CA GLU A 230 15.26 -4.89 0.23
C GLU A 230 15.71 -6.09 1.07
N ASP A 231 17.02 -6.36 1.12
CA ASP A 231 17.61 -7.41 1.95
C ASP A 231 17.35 -7.15 3.44
N PHE A 232 17.35 -5.89 3.86
CA PHE A 232 16.99 -5.47 5.22
C PHE A 232 15.59 -5.93 5.59
N TYR A 233 14.54 -5.51 4.84
CA TYR A 233 13.17 -5.88 5.15
C TYR A 233 12.91 -7.37 4.99
N LYS A 234 13.46 -8.00 3.95
CA LYS A 234 13.35 -9.46 3.76
C LYS A 234 13.98 -10.23 4.93
N THR A 235 15.13 -9.76 5.42
CA THR A 235 15.80 -10.41 6.57
C THR A 235 14.99 -10.22 7.85
N VAL A 236 14.53 -9.03 8.15
CA VAL A 236 13.67 -8.78 9.33
C VAL A 236 12.40 -9.63 9.26
N TRP A 237 11.68 -9.61 8.15
CA TRP A 237 10.38 -10.27 8.05
C TRP A 237 10.45 -11.79 7.91
N SER A 238 11.58 -12.33 7.47
CA SER A 238 11.82 -13.78 7.46
C SER A 238 12.35 -14.32 8.80
N SER A 239 12.80 -13.45 9.69
CA SER A 239 13.37 -13.86 10.98
C SER A 239 12.31 -14.17 12.05
N GLY A 240 11.03 -13.93 11.76
CA GLY A 240 9.91 -14.27 12.63
C GLY A 240 8.78 -13.27 12.60
N GLY A 241 7.70 -13.57 13.32
CA GLY A 241 6.53 -12.71 13.50
C GLY A 241 6.69 -11.70 14.63
N PRO A 242 5.59 -10.98 14.98
CA PRO A 242 5.58 -10.06 16.11
C PRO A 242 6.09 -10.71 17.42
N GLY A 243 6.95 -10.00 18.13
CA GLY A 243 7.57 -10.48 19.36
C GLY A 243 8.87 -11.29 19.18
N SER A 244 9.30 -11.55 17.94
CA SER A 244 10.58 -12.17 17.66
C SER A 244 11.74 -11.25 18.08
N LYS A 245 12.82 -11.86 18.61
CA LYS A 245 14.04 -11.13 18.96
C LYS A 245 15.00 -11.11 17.78
N LEU A 246 15.50 -9.93 17.45
CA LEU A 246 16.49 -9.70 16.41
C LEU A 246 17.73 -9.05 17.03
N ASN A 247 18.91 -9.53 16.64
CA ASN A 247 20.17 -8.93 17.05
C ASN A 247 20.67 -8.02 15.91
N PHE A 248 20.76 -6.73 16.18
CA PHE A 248 21.30 -5.74 15.25
C PHE A 248 22.75 -5.43 15.62
N GLU A 249 23.59 -5.28 14.61
CA GLU A 249 24.94 -4.74 14.72
C GLU A 249 25.02 -3.42 13.97
#